data_ccb553f253689ac48189af06a44cf569
#
_entry.id   ccb553f253689ac48189af06a44cf569
#
_cell.length_a   1.000
_cell.length_b   1.000
_cell.length_c   1.000
_cell.angle_alpha   90.00
_cell.angle_beta   90.00
_cell.angle_gamma   90.00
#
_symmetry.space_group_name_H-M   'P 1'
#
loop_
_entity.id
_entity.type
_entity.pdbx_description
1 polymer ?
#
loop_
_entity_poly.entity_id
_entity_poly.type
_entity_poly.pdbx_seq_one_letter_code
_entity_poly.pdbx_strand_id
1 'polypeptide(L)'
;MIYYGDGDRAGPEPAHVLNSLKEEIIMLKFISWNIDSLNAALTSASPRAQLSRNVLDILKEQDADMIAIQETKLPAGGPAKKHMQALTGYFPGFQVEWVSSEPPARKGYAGTMVLCREGLEVKKTVPRIGAPDTMDDEGRLLVLESDDFYFVNVYTPNAGDGLKRLGDRQIWDKCYADYLADLDRKKPVIACGDFNVAHREIDLAHPENNHMSAGFTDEEREGFTSLLNRGFTDTFRYVHGDVKACYTWWAQRIRTSKINNSGWRIDYFLVSDRIRDKVKKSEMIDSGPRQDHAPILLEIDI
;
A
#
# COMPACT_ATOMS: atom_id res chain seq x y z
N MET A 1 -36.30 -78.01 -29.32
CA MET A 1 -36.67 -76.80 -30.02
C MET A 1 -36.04 -75.69 -29.27
N ILE A 2 -35.09 -75.00 -29.87
CA ILE A 2 -34.10 -74.09 -29.29
C ILE A 2 -34.71 -72.69 -29.41
N TYR A 3 -34.65 -71.85 -28.36
CA TYR A 3 -34.76 -70.37 -28.47
C TYR A 3 -33.66 -69.68 -27.63
N TYR A 4 -32.87 -68.94 -28.38
CA TYR A 4 -31.84 -68.04 -27.88
C TYR A 4 -32.45 -66.74 -27.26
N GLY A 5 -31.98 -66.36 -26.11
CA GLY A 5 -32.26 -65.05 -25.52
C GLY A 5 -31.02 -64.17 -25.67
N ASP A 6 -31.22 -63.01 -26.30
CA ASP A 6 -30.21 -61.96 -26.51
C ASP A 6 -29.77 -61.32 -25.18
N GLY A 7 -28.47 -61.26 -25.04
CA GLY A 7 -27.85 -60.52 -23.93
C GLY A 7 -27.63 -59.05 -24.30
N ASP A 8 -28.28 -58.17 -23.56
CA ASP A 8 -28.02 -56.72 -23.59
C ASP A 8 -26.61 -56.45 -23.03
N ARG A 9 -25.75 -55.95 -23.89
CA ARG A 9 -24.45 -55.39 -23.51
C ARG A 9 -24.66 -53.91 -23.18
N ALA A 10 -24.69 -53.55 -21.89
CA ALA A 10 -24.48 -52.20 -21.44
C ALA A 10 -23.08 -51.72 -21.84
N GLY A 11 -23.00 -50.73 -22.71
CA GLY A 11 -21.75 -50.05 -23.05
C GLY A 11 -21.21 -49.23 -21.85
N PRO A 12 -19.90 -48.97 -21.82
CA PRO A 12 -19.32 -48.22 -20.72
C PRO A 12 -19.83 -46.76 -20.76
N GLU A 13 -20.30 -46.27 -19.60
CA GLU A 13 -20.60 -44.87 -19.40
C GLU A 13 -19.38 -43.99 -19.72
N PRO A 14 -19.58 -42.79 -20.33
CA PRO A 14 -18.47 -41.91 -20.57
C PRO A 14 -17.96 -41.35 -19.22
N ALA A 15 -16.69 -41.63 -18.95
CA ALA A 15 -15.97 -41.04 -17.83
C ALA A 15 -16.12 -39.52 -17.90
N HIS A 16 -16.78 -38.90 -16.92
CA HIS A 16 -16.77 -37.48 -16.68
C HIS A 16 -15.32 -37.08 -16.41
N VAL A 17 -14.68 -36.49 -17.42
CA VAL A 17 -13.41 -35.78 -17.28
C VAL A 17 -13.73 -34.53 -16.45
N LEU A 18 -13.52 -34.65 -15.15
CA LEU A 18 -13.38 -33.52 -14.27
C LEU A 18 -12.11 -32.76 -14.73
N ASN A 19 -12.29 -31.80 -15.63
CA ASN A 19 -11.32 -30.75 -15.85
C ASN A 19 -11.28 -29.91 -14.55
N SER A 20 -10.42 -30.32 -13.60
CA SER A 20 -9.99 -29.43 -12.56
C SER A 20 -9.19 -28.33 -13.25
N LEU A 21 -9.82 -27.18 -13.49
CA LEU A 21 -9.10 -25.94 -13.73
C LEU A 21 -8.20 -25.78 -12.51
N LYS A 22 -6.91 -26.08 -12.63
CA LYS A 22 -5.91 -25.63 -11.67
C LYS A 22 -5.96 -24.12 -11.80
N GLU A 23 -6.49 -23.43 -10.79
CA GLU A 23 -6.27 -22.01 -10.65
C GLU A 23 -4.76 -21.79 -10.73
N GLU A 24 -4.34 -21.08 -11.73
CA GLU A 24 -2.92 -20.74 -11.92
C GLU A 24 -2.58 -19.76 -10.82
N ILE A 25 -1.89 -20.21 -9.77
CA ILE A 25 -1.44 -19.34 -8.67
C ILE A 25 -0.38 -18.41 -9.25
N ILE A 26 -0.68 -17.13 -9.28
CA ILE A 26 0.23 -16.09 -9.74
C ILE A 26 0.84 -15.40 -8.54
N MET A 27 2.18 -15.42 -8.44
CA MET A 27 2.89 -14.63 -7.44
C MET A 27 2.97 -13.18 -7.91
N LEU A 28 2.38 -12.27 -7.14
CA LEU A 28 2.44 -10.83 -7.38
C LEU A 28 3.37 -10.15 -6.39
N LYS A 29 4.07 -9.14 -6.89
CA LYS A 29 5.01 -8.33 -6.14
C LYS A 29 4.56 -6.86 -6.10
N PHE A 30 4.41 -6.34 -4.90
CA PHE A 30 3.97 -4.98 -4.64
C PHE A 30 5.02 -4.18 -3.89
N ILE A 31 5.15 -2.91 -4.22
CA ILE A 31 5.99 -1.96 -3.49
C ILE A 31 5.13 -0.78 -3.05
N SER A 32 5.40 -0.25 -1.86
CA SER A 32 4.82 0.99 -1.38
C SER A 32 5.91 1.92 -0.86
N TRP A 33 5.84 3.22 -1.21
CA TRP A 33 6.81 4.20 -0.80
C TRP A 33 6.23 5.61 -0.70
N ASN A 34 6.34 6.23 0.48
CA ASN A 34 6.17 7.67 0.62
C ASN A 34 7.45 8.37 0.14
N ILE A 35 7.39 9.01 -1.03
CA ILE A 35 8.53 9.67 -1.67
C ILE A 35 8.80 11.08 -1.12
N ASP A 36 7.92 11.61 -0.24
CA ASP A 36 7.90 13.00 0.24
C ASP A 36 7.53 14.02 -0.86
N SER A 37 8.04 13.88 -2.06
CA SER A 37 7.61 14.67 -3.21
C SER A 37 8.05 14.04 -4.52
N LEU A 38 7.16 13.33 -5.20
CA LEU A 38 7.40 12.84 -6.56
C LEU A 38 7.63 14.00 -7.53
N ASN A 39 6.86 15.09 -7.41
CA ASN A 39 7.05 16.29 -8.21
C ASN A 39 8.50 16.80 -8.13
N ALA A 40 9.03 16.96 -6.90
CA ALA A 40 10.41 17.41 -6.73
C ALA A 40 11.44 16.39 -7.23
N ALA A 41 11.21 15.09 -6.97
CA ALA A 41 12.09 14.01 -7.45
C ALA A 41 12.26 14.05 -8.98
N LEU A 42 11.16 14.26 -9.72
CA LEU A 42 11.17 14.26 -11.19
C LEU A 42 11.57 15.60 -11.82
N THR A 43 11.52 16.73 -11.10
CA THR A 43 11.68 18.07 -11.72
C THR A 43 12.76 18.94 -11.10
N SER A 44 13.29 18.60 -9.92
CA SER A 44 14.31 19.39 -9.21
C SER A 44 15.71 18.80 -9.37
N ALA A 45 16.70 19.69 -9.44
CA ALA A 45 18.12 19.33 -9.43
C ALA A 45 18.72 19.28 -8.01
N SER A 46 17.90 19.40 -6.96
CA SER A 46 18.39 19.42 -5.58
C SER A 46 19.04 18.08 -5.19
N PRO A 47 20.01 18.08 -4.25
CA PRO A 47 20.61 16.84 -3.73
C PRO A 47 19.57 15.84 -3.19
N ARG A 48 18.51 16.34 -2.53
CA ARG A 48 17.43 15.49 -2.02
C ARG A 48 16.66 14.82 -3.15
N ALA A 49 16.34 15.57 -4.21
CA ALA A 49 15.67 15.00 -5.39
C ALA A 49 16.54 13.93 -6.06
N GLN A 50 17.88 14.12 -6.09
CA GLN A 50 18.78 13.10 -6.60
C GLN A 50 18.75 11.83 -5.75
N LEU A 51 18.73 11.93 -4.40
CA LEU A 51 18.59 10.77 -3.53
C LEU A 51 17.26 10.05 -3.77
N SER A 52 16.17 10.78 -4.02
CA SER A 52 14.88 10.16 -4.36
C SER A 52 14.95 9.44 -5.72
N ARG A 53 15.64 9.99 -6.72
CA ARG A 53 15.86 9.31 -8.00
C ARG A 53 16.67 8.03 -7.86
N ASN A 54 17.69 8.01 -7.01
CA ASN A 54 18.47 6.80 -6.71
C ASN A 54 17.58 5.69 -6.13
N VAL A 55 16.59 6.06 -5.31
CA VAL A 55 15.59 5.08 -4.82
C VAL A 55 14.67 4.61 -5.94
N LEU A 56 14.24 5.49 -6.87
CA LEU A 56 13.47 5.05 -8.05
C LEU A 56 14.25 4.04 -8.91
N ASP A 57 15.58 4.21 -9.03
CA ASP A 57 16.44 3.23 -9.71
C ASP A 57 16.45 1.89 -8.96
N ILE A 58 16.52 1.90 -7.62
CA ILE A 58 16.42 0.68 -6.81
C ILE A 58 15.04 0.00 -7.01
N LEU A 59 13.94 0.77 -7.04
CA LEU A 59 12.59 0.22 -7.24
C LEU A 59 12.43 -0.42 -8.63
N LYS A 60 13.04 0.17 -9.65
CA LYS A 60 13.05 -0.39 -11.01
C LYS A 60 13.66 -1.80 -11.05
N GLU A 61 14.72 -2.05 -10.27
CA GLU A 61 15.40 -3.34 -10.20
C GLU A 61 14.59 -4.42 -9.46
N GLN A 62 13.56 -4.03 -8.71
CA GLN A 62 12.73 -4.97 -7.96
C GLN A 62 11.78 -5.79 -8.84
N ASP A 63 11.53 -5.39 -10.07
CA ASP A 63 10.60 -6.04 -11.01
C ASP A 63 9.21 -6.26 -10.39
N ALA A 64 8.64 -5.21 -9.80
CA ALA A 64 7.35 -5.24 -9.16
C ALA A 64 6.20 -5.18 -10.17
N ASP A 65 5.04 -5.71 -9.80
CA ASP A 65 3.82 -5.65 -10.60
C ASP A 65 3.03 -4.37 -10.36
N MET A 66 3.03 -3.88 -9.11
CA MET A 66 2.50 -2.56 -8.77
C MET A 66 3.43 -1.82 -7.82
N ILE A 67 3.54 -0.49 -8.01
CA ILE A 67 4.31 0.41 -7.15
C ILE A 67 3.39 1.53 -6.69
N ALA A 68 3.04 1.55 -5.41
CA ALA A 68 2.24 2.58 -4.77
C ALA A 68 3.15 3.69 -4.24
N ILE A 69 2.82 4.93 -4.57
CA ILE A 69 3.58 6.12 -4.16
C ILE A 69 2.64 7.06 -3.40
N GLN A 70 3.09 7.54 -2.23
CA GLN A 70 2.42 8.54 -1.43
C GLN A 70 3.20 9.85 -1.46
N GLU A 71 2.54 10.95 -1.12
CA GLU A 71 3.07 12.32 -1.18
C GLU A 71 3.61 12.71 -2.57
N THR A 72 2.82 12.48 -3.60
CA THR A 72 3.22 12.86 -4.96
C THR A 72 3.42 14.36 -5.11
N LYS A 73 2.66 15.17 -4.37
CA LYS A 73 2.68 16.64 -4.39
C LYS A 73 2.61 17.19 -5.82
N LEU A 74 1.90 16.48 -6.69
CA LEU A 74 1.67 16.90 -8.06
C LEU A 74 0.71 18.10 -8.12
N PRO A 75 0.71 18.87 -9.22
CA PRO A 75 -0.29 19.91 -9.43
C PRO A 75 -1.71 19.36 -9.39
N ALA A 76 -2.67 20.23 -9.10
CA ALA A 76 -4.08 19.94 -9.35
C ALA A 76 -4.27 19.51 -10.82
N GLY A 77 -5.11 18.50 -11.07
CA GLY A 77 -5.24 17.88 -12.40
C GLY A 77 -4.16 16.83 -12.72
N GLY A 78 -3.20 16.59 -11.80
CA GLY A 78 -2.26 15.47 -11.87
C GLY A 78 -0.95 15.73 -12.59
N PRO A 79 -0.29 14.66 -13.09
CA PRO A 79 1.03 14.74 -13.69
C PRO A 79 1.02 15.47 -15.05
N ALA A 80 1.85 16.50 -15.20
CA ALA A 80 2.08 17.12 -16.48
C ALA A 80 2.89 16.19 -17.41
N LYS A 81 2.94 16.51 -18.73
CA LYS A 81 3.66 15.72 -19.74
C LYS A 81 5.10 15.38 -19.34
N LYS A 82 5.84 16.32 -18.72
CA LYS A 82 7.22 16.10 -18.25
C LYS A 82 7.32 15.03 -17.17
N HIS A 83 6.30 14.94 -16.27
CA HIS A 83 6.25 13.91 -15.22
C HIS A 83 6.00 12.54 -15.83
N MET A 84 5.06 12.44 -16.77
CA MET A 84 4.76 11.19 -17.47
C MET A 84 5.97 10.70 -18.27
N GLN A 85 6.66 11.58 -18.99
CA GLN A 85 7.89 11.22 -19.71
C GLN A 85 8.97 10.67 -18.80
N ALA A 86 9.17 11.29 -17.62
CA ALA A 86 10.15 10.81 -16.64
C ALA A 86 9.73 9.45 -16.06
N LEU A 87 8.46 9.29 -15.67
CA LEU A 87 7.93 8.03 -15.14
C LEU A 87 8.04 6.87 -16.14
N THR A 88 7.68 7.11 -17.41
CA THR A 88 7.85 6.11 -18.48
C THR A 88 9.32 5.76 -18.71
N GLY A 89 10.25 6.70 -18.48
CA GLY A 89 11.69 6.44 -18.54
C GLY A 89 12.19 5.54 -17.41
N TYR A 90 11.64 5.70 -16.20
CA TYR A 90 11.95 4.81 -15.07
C TYR A 90 11.25 3.46 -15.18
N PHE A 91 9.97 3.46 -15.54
CA PHE A 91 9.09 2.28 -15.52
C PHE A 91 8.42 2.08 -16.88
N PRO A 92 9.18 1.66 -17.91
CA PRO A 92 8.59 1.32 -19.21
C PRO A 92 7.66 0.09 -19.04
N GLY A 93 6.52 0.09 -19.73
CA GLY A 93 5.53 -0.99 -19.61
C GLY A 93 4.65 -0.89 -18.35
N PHE A 94 4.56 0.31 -17.75
CA PHE A 94 3.64 0.57 -16.64
C PHE A 94 2.60 1.63 -17.04
N GLN A 95 1.34 1.35 -16.75
CA GLN A 95 0.28 2.35 -16.73
C GLN A 95 0.33 3.12 -15.40
N VAL A 96 -0.10 4.39 -15.43
CA VAL A 96 0.02 5.29 -14.28
C VAL A 96 -1.36 5.76 -13.86
N GLU A 97 -1.77 5.42 -12.65
CA GLU A 97 -2.99 5.87 -12.03
C GLU A 97 -2.69 6.80 -10.84
N TRP A 98 -3.39 7.92 -10.73
CA TRP A 98 -3.10 8.91 -9.69
C TRP A 98 -4.36 9.59 -9.19
N VAL A 99 -4.24 10.20 -8.02
CA VAL A 99 -5.14 11.23 -7.50
C VAL A 99 -4.31 12.34 -6.86
N SER A 100 -4.60 13.58 -7.23
CA SER A 100 -3.94 14.78 -6.69
C SER A 100 -4.85 15.49 -5.71
N SER A 101 -4.26 16.36 -4.89
CA SER A 101 -5.04 17.27 -4.08
C SER A 101 -5.71 18.32 -4.95
N GLU A 102 -7.03 18.43 -4.84
CA GLU A 102 -7.89 19.31 -5.64
C GLU A 102 -8.63 20.32 -4.76
N PRO A 103 -9.01 21.50 -5.30
CA PRO A 103 -9.83 22.42 -4.53
C PRO A 103 -11.12 21.75 -4.00
N PRO A 104 -11.53 22.03 -2.75
CA PRO A 104 -11.08 23.11 -1.86
C PRO A 104 -9.77 22.80 -1.11
N ALA A 105 -9.21 21.58 -1.21
CA ALA A 105 -7.97 21.23 -0.57
C ALA A 105 -6.76 22.00 -1.14
N ARG A 106 -5.67 22.02 -0.38
CA ARG A 106 -4.44 22.72 -0.75
C ARG A 106 -3.79 22.05 -1.98
N LYS A 107 -3.54 22.82 -3.03
CA LYS A 107 -2.84 22.36 -4.25
C LYS A 107 -1.38 21.99 -3.97
N GLY A 108 -0.86 20.97 -4.68
CA GLY A 108 0.53 20.54 -4.54
C GLY A 108 0.86 19.98 -3.15
N TYR A 109 -0.12 19.32 -2.55
CA TYR A 109 -0.07 18.72 -1.22
C TYR A 109 -0.53 17.26 -1.32
N ALA A 110 -0.10 16.39 -0.39
CA ALA A 110 -0.48 14.98 -0.37
C ALA A 110 -0.44 14.31 -1.77
N GLY A 111 -1.52 13.68 -2.19
CA GLY A 111 -1.62 12.98 -3.48
C GLY A 111 -1.01 11.58 -3.45
N THR A 112 -1.67 10.64 -4.12
CA THR A 112 -1.24 9.23 -4.25
C THR A 112 -1.19 8.81 -5.71
N MET A 113 -0.36 7.80 -6.02
CA MET A 113 -0.17 7.25 -7.36
C MET A 113 0.09 5.76 -7.27
N VAL A 114 -0.34 5.01 -8.28
CA VAL A 114 0.06 3.62 -8.49
C VAL A 114 0.57 3.47 -9.91
N LEU A 115 1.77 2.93 -10.03
CA LEU A 115 2.30 2.40 -11.28
C LEU A 115 1.91 0.93 -11.33
N CYS A 116 1.17 0.52 -12.36
CA CYS A 116 0.66 -0.82 -12.53
C CYS A 116 1.23 -1.40 -13.83
N ARG A 117 1.83 -2.59 -13.78
CA ARG A 117 2.40 -3.27 -14.97
C ARG A 117 1.33 -3.45 -16.02
N GLU A 118 1.65 -3.14 -17.28
CA GLU A 118 0.77 -3.42 -18.42
C GLU A 118 0.43 -4.91 -18.48
N GLY A 119 -0.85 -5.22 -18.74
CA GLY A 119 -1.38 -6.58 -18.72
C GLY A 119 -2.11 -6.96 -17.44
N LEU A 120 -1.95 -6.19 -16.35
CA LEU A 120 -2.85 -6.28 -15.21
C LEU A 120 -4.07 -5.40 -15.45
N GLU A 121 -5.21 -6.03 -15.65
CA GLU A 121 -6.48 -5.34 -15.84
C GLU A 121 -6.98 -4.79 -14.50
N VAL A 122 -7.06 -3.47 -14.38
CA VAL A 122 -7.49 -2.81 -13.16
C VAL A 122 -8.45 -1.66 -13.45
N LYS A 123 -9.42 -1.49 -12.57
CA LYS A 123 -10.37 -0.36 -12.60
C LYS A 123 -10.07 0.59 -11.45
N LYS A 124 -9.77 1.85 -11.79
CA LYS A 124 -9.51 2.91 -10.81
C LYS A 124 -10.78 3.39 -10.14
N THR A 125 -10.70 3.60 -8.85
CA THR A 125 -11.69 4.31 -8.04
C THR A 125 -10.98 5.29 -7.10
N VAL A 126 -11.53 6.50 -6.98
CA VAL A 126 -11.13 7.51 -6.00
C VAL A 126 -12.31 7.68 -5.05
N PRO A 127 -12.31 6.97 -3.92
CA PRO A 127 -13.46 7.00 -3.02
C PRO A 127 -13.50 8.29 -2.21
N ARG A 128 -14.72 8.71 -1.86
CA ARG A 128 -14.98 9.64 -0.77
C ARG A 128 -15.49 8.82 0.41
N ILE A 129 -14.73 8.79 1.49
CA ILE A 129 -15.02 7.95 2.65
C ILE A 129 -15.81 8.69 3.75
N GLY A 130 -16.14 9.96 3.50
CA GLY A 130 -16.75 10.84 4.51
C GLY A 130 -15.73 11.38 5.51
N ALA A 131 -14.50 11.53 5.06
CA ALA A 131 -13.42 12.08 5.87
C ALA A 131 -13.67 13.56 6.23
N PRO A 132 -13.21 14.02 7.41
CA PRO A 132 -13.46 15.37 7.85
C PRO A 132 -12.68 16.41 7.03
N ASP A 133 -13.12 17.67 7.11
CA ASP A 133 -12.53 18.83 6.44
C ASP A 133 -12.34 18.59 4.92
N THR A 134 -11.15 18.81 4.41
CA THR A 134 -10.81 18.62 2.99
C THR A 134 -10.14 17.29 2.69
N MET A 135 -10.09 16.35 3.63
CA MET A 135 -9.29 15.13 3.52
C MET A 135 -9.69 14.23 2.35
N ASP A 136 -10.99 14.19 1.99
CA ASP A 136 -11.47 13.48 0.80
C ASP A 136 -11.02 14.14 -0.52
N ASP A 137 -10.61 15.41 -0.48
CA ASP A 137 -10.15 16.16 -1.65
C ASP A 137 -8.62 16.28 -1.72
N GLU A 138 -7.89 15.76 -0.71
CA GLU A 138 -6.42 15.83 -0.64
C GLU A 138 -5.71 14.75 -1.47
N GLY A 139 -6.45 13.86 -2.16
CA GLY A 139 -5.87 12.79 -2.98
C GLY A 139 -5.17 11.72 -2.16
N ARG A 140 -5.66 11.43 -0.95
CA ARG A 140 -5.03 10.51 0.02
C ARG A 140 -5.33 9.04 -0.24
N LEU A 141 -6.33 8.72 -1.05
CA LEU A 141 -6.81 7.37 -1.22
C LEU A 141 -7.04 7.08 -2.70
N LEU A 142 -6.38 6.02 -3.19
CA LEU A 142 -6.50 5.51 -4.55
C LEU A 142 -6.74 4.01 -4.49
N VAL A 143 -7.78 3.52 -5.15
CA VAL A 143 -8.14 2.11 -5.21
C VAL A 143 -8.08 1.63 -6.63
N LEU A 144 -7.40 0.50 -6.84
CA LEU A 144 -7.43 -0.27 -8.08
C LEU A 144 -8.13 -1.60 -7.81
N GLU A 145 -9.19 -1.88 -8.56
CA GLU A 145 -9.94 -3.13 -8.51
C GLU A 145 -9.47 -4.03 -9.64
N SER A 146 -8.94 -5.21 -9.31
CA SER A 146 -8.73 -6.32 -10.24
C SER A 146 -9.88 -7.31 -10.14
N ASP A 147 -9.83 -8.38 -10.93
CA ASP A 147 -10.83 -9.45 -10.84
C ASP A 147 -10.78 -10.16 -9.47
N ASP A 148 -9.60 -10.30 -8.88
CA ASP A 148 -9.35 -11.14 -7.71
C ASP A 148 -9.23 -10.36 -6.39
N PHE A 149 -8.82 -9.07 -6.43
CA PHE A 149 -8.55 -8.29 -5.22
C PHE A 149 -8.76 -6.79 -5.44
N TYR A 150 -8.84 -6.05 -4.33
CA TYR A 150 -8.66 -4.60 -4.31
C TYR A 150 -7.25 -4.24 -3.85
N PHE A 151 -6.56 -3.40 -4.62
CA PHE A 151 -5.31 -2.77 -4.22
C PHE A 151 -5.57 -1.34 -3.76
N VAL A 152 -5.26 -1.04 -2.51
CA VAL A 152 -5.57 0.25 -1.86
C VAL A 152 -4.29 0.97 -1.46
N ASN A 153 -4.02 2.10 -2.10
CA ASN A 153 -2.92 2.99 -1.74
C ASN A 153 -3.42 4.13 -0.87
N VAL A 154 -2.91 4.26 0.35
CA VAL A 154 -3.31 5.27 1.32
C VAL A 154 -2.16 6.14 1.79
N TYR A 155 -2.44 7.44 1.95
CA TYR A 155 -1.63 8.39 2.71
C TYR A 155 -2.47 8.96 3.84
N THR A 156 -2.38 8.34 5.01
CA THR A 156 -3.18 8.71 6.18
C THR A 156 -2.78 10.10 6.69
N PRO A 157 -3.72 10.97 7.06
CA PRO A 157 -3.39 12.28 7.58
C PRO A 157 -2.63 12.18 8.91
N ASN A 158 -1.60 12.99 9.09
CA ASN A 158 -0.86 13.12 10.35
C ASN A 158 -1.65 13.99 11.34
N ALA A 159 -1.62 13.69 12.64
CA ALA A 159 -2.29 14.45 13.69
C ALA A 159 -1.74 15.88 13.86
N GLY A 160 -0.56 16.17 13.30
CA GLY A 160 0.07 17.48 13.21
C GLY A 160 0.73 17.96 14.50
N ASP A 161 1.45 19.06 14.37
CA ASP A 161 2.15 19.66 15.52
C ASP A 161 1.16 20.02 16.64
N GLY A 162 1.46 19.54 17.86
CA GLY A 162 0.61 19.76 19.03
C GLY A 162 -0.74 19.04 18.94
N LEU A 163 -0.83 17.98 18.12
CA LEU A 163 -2.01 17.13 17.97
C LEU A 163 -3.29 17.88 17.52
N LYS A 164 -3.13 18.97 16.79
CA LYS A 164 -4.25 19.86 16.40
C LYS A 164 -5.30 19.15 15.54
N ARG A 165 -4.92 18.10 14.83
CA ARG A 165 -5.78 17.31 13.93
C ARG A 165 -6.11 15.94 14.49
N LEU A 166 -5.81 15.65 15.77
CA LEU A 166 -6.02 14.33 16.34
C LEU A 166 -7.50 13.91 16.28
N GLY A 167 -8.43 14.82 16.58
CA GLY A 167 -9.86 14.53 16.46
C GLY A 167 -10.30 14.19 15.03
N ASP A 168 -9.81 14.94 14.04
CA ASP A 168 -10.07 14.66 12.63
C ASP A 168 -9.41 13.33 12.20
N ARG A 169 -8.21 13.04 12.73
CA ARG A 169 -7.53 11.78 12.48
C ARG A 169 -8.33 10.58 12.99
N GLN A 170 -8.94 10.66 14.17
CA GLN A 170 -9.79 9.59 14.70
C GLN A 170 -11.02 9.34 13.81
N ILE A 171 -11.63 10.42 13.28
CA ILE A 171 -12.76 10.29 12.33
C ILE A 171 -12.27 9.64 11.04
N TRP A 172 -11.14 10.08 10.50
CA TRP A 172 -10.49 9.45 9.32
C TRP A 172 -10.28 7.96 9.54
N ASP A 173 -9.63 7.57 10.65
CA ASP A 173 -9.28 6.19 10.94
C ASP A 173 -10.52 5.30 10.96
N LYS A 174 -11.62 5.78 11.55
CA LYS A 174 -12.90 5.06 11.55
C LYS A 174 -13.48 4.94 10.13
N CYS A 175 -13.55 6.04 9.38
CA CYS A 175 -14.09 6.04 8.01
C CYS A 175 -13.28 5.11 7.09
N TYR A 176 -11.95 5.15 7.21
CA TYR A 176 -11.06 4.30 6.42
C TYR A 176 -11.22 2.81 6.77
N ALA A 177 -11.29 2.48 8.07
CA ALA A 177 -11.50 1.12 8.52
C ALA A 177 -12.87 0.56 8.06
N ASP A 178 -13.94 1.37 8.13
CA ASP A 178 -15.26 1.01 7.62
C ASP A 178 -15.22 0.76 6.11
N TYR A 179 -14.54 1.64 5.35
CA TYR A 179 -14.39 1.51 3.91
C TYR A 179 -13.64 0.23 3.50
N LEU A 180 -12.50 -0.07 4.16
CA LEU A 180 -11.75 -1.30 3.86
C LEU A 180 -12.58 -2.56 4.17
N ALA A 181 -13.32 -2.57 5.27
CA ALA A 181 -14.20 -3.69 5.61
C ALA A 181 -15.33 -3.86 4.57
N ASP A 182 -15.84 -2.76 4.00
CA ASP A 182 -16.83 -2.80 2.91
C ASP A 182 -16.27 -3.38 1.61
N LEU A 183 -15.01 -3.09 1.29
CA LEU A 183 -14.31 -3.72 0.17
C LEU A 183 -14.08 -5.21 0.43
N ASP A 184 -13.58 -5.55 1.64
CA ASP A 184 -13.27 -6.94 1.99
C ASP A 184 -14.49 -7.86 1.94
N ARG A 185 -15.69 -7.37 2.20
CA ARG A 185 -16.91 -8.18 2.01
C ARG A 185 -17.13 -8.64 0.56
N LYS A 186 -16.53 -7.96 -0.41
CA LYS A 186 -16.67 -8.26 -1.85
C LYS A 186 -15.53 -9.10 -2.38
N LYS A 187 -14.30 -8.62 -2.21
CA LYS A 187 -13.05 -9.26 -2.64
C LYS A 187 -11.96 -9.05 -1.60
N PRO A 188 -10.92 -9.89 -1.55
CA PRO A 188 -9.75 -9.64 -0.73
C PRO A 188 -9.16 -8.24 -0.97
N VAL A 189 -8.61 -7.65 0.07
CA VAL A 189 -7.97 -6.33 0.03
C VAL A 189 -6.49 -6.47 0.33
N ILE A 190 -5.67 -5.79 -0.46
CA ILE A 190 -4.26 -5.51 -0.20
C ILE A 190 -4.16 -4.00 -0.04
N ALA A 191 -3.99 -3.52 1.18
CA ALA A 191 -3.83 -2.10 1.47
C ALA A 191 -2.39 -1.78 1.83
N CYS A 192 -1.86 -0.67 1.30
CA CYS A 192 -0.51 -0.23 1.59
C CYS A 192 -0.41 1.29 1.66
N GLY A 193 0.64 1.77 2.27
CA GLY A 193 0.96 3.18 2.31
C GLY A 193 1.57 3.64 3.63
N ASP A 194 1.61 4.96 3.76
CA ASP A 194 1.98 5.62 4.99
C ASP A 194 0.73 5.80 5.87
N PHE A 195 0.69 5.04 6.96
CA PHE A 195 -0.41 5.07 7.93
C PHE A 195 -0.21 6.14 9.02
N ASN A 196 0.95 6.80 9.03
CA ASN A 196 1.27 7.83 10.02
C ASN A 196 1.02 7.37 11.46
N VAL A 197 1.30 6.11 11.78
CA VAL A 197 1.19 5.55 13.13
C VAL A 197 2.19 4.41 13.35
N ALA A 198 2.96 4.47 14.44
CA ALA A 198 3.67 3.32 14.98
C ALA A 198 2.71 2.57 15.91
N HIS A 199 2.31 1.35 15.52
CA HIS A 199 1.22 0.63 16.21
C HIS A 199 1.58 0.26 17.65
N ARG A 200 2.75 -0.33 17.83
CA ARG A 200 3.22 -0.82 19.15
C ARG A 200 4.55 -0.17 19.52
N GLU A 201 4.93 -0.27 20.80
CA GLU A 201 6.23 0.22 21.28
C GLU A 201 7.42 -0.34 20.52
N ILE A 202 7.32 -1.56 20.03
CA ILE A 202 8.36 -2.20 19.20
C ILE A 202 8.50 -1.53 17.81
N ASP A 203 7.55 -0.72 17.39
CA ASP A 203 7.50 -0.08 16.08
C ASP A 203 8.21 1.29 16.04
N LEU A 204 8.85 1.71 17.15
CA LEU A 204 9.69 2.90 17.17
C LEU A 204 10.87 2.76 18.13
N ALA A 205 11.93 3.55 17.90
CA ALA A 205 13.20 3.42 18.60
C ALA A 205 13.15 3.86 20.07
N HIS A 206 12.33 4.86 20.40
CA HIS A 206 12.30 5.49 21.72
C HIS A 206 10.85 5.74 22.16
N PRO A 207 10.07 4.68 22.46
CA PRO A 207 8.65 4.81 22.79
C PRO A 207 8.41 5.68 24.04
N GLU A 208 9.28 5.57 25.04
CA GLU A 208 9.19 6.32 26.30
C GLU A 208 9.28 7.84 26.11
N ASN A 209 9.96 8.32 25.05
CA ASN A 209 10.16 9.74 24.76
C ASN A 209 9.12 10.27 23.77
N ASN A 210 8.33 9.40 23.15
CA ASN A 210 7.44 9.74 22.05
C ASN A 210 5.96 9.48 22.36
N HIS A 211 5.65 9.05 23.57
CA HIS A 211 4.26 8.92 24.00
C HIS A 211 3.54 10.28 23.85
N MET A 212 2.34 10.25 23.26
CA MET A 212 1.57 11.45 22.89
C MET A 212 2.24 12.35 21.81
N SER A 213 3.19 11.83 21.05
CA SER A 213 3.61 12.46 19.80
C SER A 213 2.67 12.05 18.65
N ALA A 214 2.51 12.91 17.63
CA ALA A 214 1.77 12.57 16.41
C ALA A 214 2.35 11.29 15.77
N GLY A 215 1.49 10.32 15.51
CA GLY A 215 1.88 8.96 15.06
C GLY A 215 2.15 7.97 16.19
N PHE A 216 2.07 8.39 17.48
CA PHE A 216 2.22 7.49 18.62
C PHE A 216 1.37 7.93 19.82
N THR A 217 0.19 8.47 19.57
CA THR A 217 -0.84 8.67 20.58
C THR A 217 -1.60 7.36 20.82
N ASP A 218 -2.22 7.23 21.98
CA ASP A 218 -3.05 6.06 22.29
C ASP A 218 -4.23 5.96 21.32
N GLU A 219 -4.82 7.10 20.94
CA GLU A 219 -5.94 7.19 20.01
C GLU A 219 -5.58 6.71 18.59
N GLU A 220 -4.42 7.11 18.05
CA GLU A 220 -3.95 6.67 16.73
C GLU A 220 -3.64 5.17 16.73
N ARG A 221 -3.00 4.67 17.79
CA ARG A 221 -2.68 3.24 17.98
C ARG A 221 -3.94 2.39 18.12
N GLU A 222 -4.95 2.87 18.86
CA GLU A 222 -6.24 2.19 19.00
C GLU A 222 -7.03 2.20 17.69
N GLY A 223 -6.99 3.30 16.95
CA GLY A 223 -7.54 3.39 15.58
C GLY A 223 -6.96 2.33 14.66
N PHE A 224 -5.63 2.15 14.69
CA PHE A 224 -4.97 1.10 13.90
C PHE A 224 -5.30 -0.31 14.40
N THR A 225 -5.37 -0.53 15.71
CA THR A 225 -5.83 -1.79 16.30
C THR A 225 -7.27 -2.11 15.86
N SER A 226 -8.15 -1.10 15.88
CA SER A 226 -9.53 -1.25 15.41
C SER A 226 -9.60 -1.63 13.94
N LEU A 227 -8.74 -1.05 13.09
CA LEU A 227 -8.61 -1.43 11.68
C LEU A 227 -8.22 -2.91 11.53
N LEU A 228 -7.17 -3.36 12.22
CA LEU A 228 -6.74 -4.77 12.17
C LEU A 228 -7.85 -5.72 12.62
N ASN A 229 -8.57 -5.36 13.68
CA ASN A 229 -9.68 -6.17 14.23
C ASN A 229 -10.89 -6.29 13.28
N ARG A 230 -10.91 -5.56 12.17
CA ARG A 230 -11.91 -5.69 11.10
C ARG A 230 -11.57 -6.77 10.08
N GLY A 231 -10.56 -7.59 10.33
CA GLY A 231 -10.16 -8.71 9.48
C GLY A 231 -8.95 -8.40 8.61
N PHE A 232 -8.01 -7.61 9.11
CA PHE A 232 -6.77 -7.28 8.42
C PHE A 232 -5.54 -7.69 9.21
N THR A 233 -4.55 -8.20 8.49
CA THR A 233 -3.26 -8.64 9.02
C THR A 233 -2.15 -7.69 8.58
N ASP A 234 -1.31 -7.20 9.53
CA ASP A 234 -0.02 -6.56 9.27
C ASP A 234 0.96 -7.62 8.75
N THR A 235 1.27 -7.55 7.46
CA THR A 235 2.06 -8.59 6.79
C THR A 235 3.48 -8.71 7.33
N PHE A 236 4.10 -7.58 7.72
CA PHE A 236 5.44 -7.61 8.29
C PHE A 236 5.45 -8.34 9.63
N ARG A 237 4.50 -8.05 10.52
CA ARG A 237 4.39 -8.74 11.80
C ARG A 237 3.95 -10.20 11.67
N TYR A 238 3.17 -10.50 10.64
CA TYR A 238 2.79 -11.88 10.33
C TYR A 238 4.00 -12.74 9.93
N VAL A 239 4.88 -12.20 9.08
CA VAL A 239 6.06 -12.93 8.57
C VAL A 239 7.18 -12.98 9.60
N HIS A 240 7.48 -11.87 10.29
CA HIS A 240 8.68 -11.70 11.11
C HIS A 240 8.42 -11.75 12.61
N GLY A 241 7.16 -11.68 13.05
CA GLY A 241 6.82 -11.59 14.47
C GLY A 241 7.35 -10.31 15.12
N ASP A 242 7.80 -10.40 16.36
CA ASP A 242 8.20 -9.26 17.18
C ASP A 242 9.69 -8.88 17.03
N VAL A 243 10.17 -8.81 15.79
CA VAL A 243 11.51 -8.31 15.48
C VAL A 243 11.59 -6.82 15.81
N LYS A 244 12.66 -6.43 16.53
CA LYS A 244 12.95 -5.04 16.92
C LYS A 244 13.82 -4.33 15.90
N ALA A 245 13.85 -2.98 16.00
CA ALA A 245 14.72 -2.11 15.23
C ALA A 245 14.52 -2.19 13.70
N CYS A 246 13.29 -2.52 13.27
CA CYS A 246 12.86 -2.52 11.89
C CYS A 246 11.94 -1.33 11.67
N TYR A 247 12.46 -0.30 11.00
CA TYR A 247 11.76 0.98 10.82
C TYR A 247 11.69 1.36 9.36
N THR A 248 10.64 2.12 9.00
CA THR A 248 10.41 2.60 7.64
C THR A 248 10.61 4.10 7.51
N TRP A 249 10.63 4.85 8.62
CA TRP A 249 10.76 6.30 8.64
C TRP A 249 11.79 6.77 9.66
N TRP A 250 12.52 7.85 9.30
CA TRP A 250 13.50 8.53 10.15
C TRP A 250 13.36 10.05 10.01
N ALA A 251 13.36 10.75 11.14
CA ALA A 251 13.18 12.20 11.20
C ALA A 251 14.21 12.93 10.33
N GLN A 252 13.75 13.55 9.24
CA GLN A 252 14.58 14.25 8.26
C GLN A 252 15.40 15.40 8.85
N ARG A 253 14.84 16.08 9.87
CA ARG A 253 15.52 17.20 10.56
C ARG A 253 16.71 16.74 11.41
N ILE A 254 16.82 15.46 11.71
CA ILE A 254 17.92 14.88 12.53
C ILE A 254 18.80 14.06 11.59
N ARG A 255 19.93 14.66 11.16
CA ARG A 255 20.82 14.05 10.15
C ARG A 255 21.33 12.67 10.49
N THR A 256 21.43 12.34 11.78
CA THR A 256 21.93 11.05 12.28
C THR A 256 20.82 10.04 12.56
N SER A 257 19.54 10.39 12.40
CA SER A 257 18.43 9.52 12.80
C SER A 257 18.48 8.17 12.11
N LYS A 258 18.73 8.12 10.80
CA LYS A 258 18.84 6.87 10.04
C LYS A 258 20.14 6.12 10.36
N ILE A 259 21.25 6.83 10.50
CA ILE A 259 22.57 6.22 10.86
C ILE A 259 22.48 5.54 12.23
N ASN A 260 21.82 6.17 13.19
CA ASN A 260 21.61 5.64 14.54
C ASN A 260 20.41 4.69 14.64
N ASN A 261 19.73 4.46 13.53
CA ASN A 261 18.48 3.72 13.44
C ASN A 261 17.41 4.21 14.45
N SER A 262 17.36 5.52 14.72
CA SER A 262 16.32 6.15 15.55
C SER A 262 15.08 6.43 14.69
N GLY A 263 14.38 5.38 14.33
CA GLY A 263 13.29 5.41 13.37
C GLY A 263 11.96 4.91 13.91
N TRP A 264 10.95 4.93 13.05
CA TRP A 264 9.58 4.49 13.27
C TRP A 264 9.13 3.60 12.13
N ARG A 265 8.33 2.59 12.39
CA ARG A 265 7.61 1.81 11.38
C ARG A 265 6.19 2.34 11.27
N ILE A 266 5.95 3.11 10.23
CA ILE A 266 4.67 3.79 9.97
C ILE A 266 4.11 3.51 8.57
N ASP A 267 4.89 2.83 7.74
CA ASP A 267 4.46 2.31 6.45
C ASP A 267 4.15 0.82 6.56
N TYR A 268 3.02 0.40 5.98
CA TYR A 268 2.53 -0.98 6.13
C TYR A 268 2.01 -1.54 4.81
N PHE A 269 2.07 -2.87 4.69
CA PHE A 269 1.16 -3.67 3.90
C PHE A 269 0.20 -4.39 4.85
N LEU A 270 -1.09 -4.20 4.62
CA LEU A 270 -2.16 -4.94 5.28
C LEU A 270 -2.88 -5.80 4.24
N VAL A 271 -3.20 -7.03 4.60
CA VAL A 271 -4.01 -7.91 3.75
C VAL A 271 -5.22 -8.41 4.50
N SER A 272 -6.31 -8.68 3.78
CA SER A 272 -7.47 -9.39 4.34
C SER A 272 -7.02 -10.68 5.02
N ASP A 273 -7.52 -10.98 6.22
CA ASP A 273 -7.15 -12.18 6.99
C ASP A 273 -7.32 -13.47 6.20
N ARG A 274 -8.30 -13.53 5.30
CA ARG A 274 -8.59 -14.71 4.46
C ARG A 274 -7.51 -15.02 3.40
N ILE A 275 -6.56 -14.09 3.16
CA ILE A 275 -5.44 -14.30 2.23
C ILE A 275 -4.07 -14.17 2.91
N ARG A 276 -4.00 -14.02 4.23
CA ARG A 276 -2.73 -13.81 4.94
C ARG A 276 -1.74 -14.96 4.80
N ASP A 277 -2.22 -16.18 4.68
CA ASP A 277 -1.43 -17.40 4.49
C ASP A 277 -0.82 -17.50 3.08
N LYS A 278 -1.31 -16.69 2.15
CA LYS A 278 -0.74 -16.52 0.80
C LYS A 278 0.48 -15.59 0.78
N VAL A 279 0.74 -14.81 1.84
CA VAL A 279 1.91 -13.92 1.94
C VAL A 279 3.19 -14.75 1.98
N LYS A 280 4.11 -14.47 1.06
CA LYS A 280 5.42 -15.13 0.96
C LYS A 280 6.54 -14.29 1.52
N LYS A 281 6.44 -12.96 1.33
CA LYS A 281 7.49 -12.03 1.70
C LYS A 281 6.87 -10.68 2.09
N SER A 282 7.39 -10.07 3.15
CA SER A 282 7.05 -8.70 3.55
C SER A 282 8.31 -8.07 4.12
N GLU A 283 8.92 -7.12 3.41
CA GLU A 283 10.25 -6.59 3.73
C GLU A 283 10.32 -5.07 3.57
N MET A 284 11.38 -4.50 4.09
CA MET A 284 11.79 -3.12 3.88
C MET A 284 12.93 -3.09 2.86
N ILE A 285 12.85 -2.19 1.89
CA ILE A 285 13.90 -1.99 0.87
C ILE A 285 14.84 -0.91 1.39
N ASP A 286 16.15 -1.16 1.37
CA ASP A 286 17.12 -0.15 1.76
C ASP A 286 17.08 1.03 0.76
N SER A 287 16.77 2.21 1.26
CA SER A 287 16.76 3.46 0.51
C SER A 287 18.12 4.18 0.52
N GLY A 288 19.20 3.48 0.92
CA GLY A 288 20.55 4.06 1.01
C GLY A 288 20.60 5.25 1.98
N PRO A 289 21.34 6.31 1.63
CA PRO A 289 21.49 7.47 2.50
C PRO A 289 20.24 8.37 2.57
N ARG A 290 19.20 8.10 1.75
CA ARG A 290 17.98 8.88 1.78
C ARG A 290 17.25 8.65 3.10
N GLN A 291 17.09 9.74 3.87
CA GLN A 291 16.23 9.76 5.05
C GLN A 291 14.79 10.08 4.66
N ASP A 292 13.93 9.96 5.62
CA ASP A 292 12.50 9.98 5.64
C ASP A 292 11.97 8.56 5.48
N HIS A 293 11.19 8.22 4.47
CA HIS A 293 10.67 6.86 4.32
C HIS A 293 11.58 5.96 3.48
N ALA A 294 11.67 4.69 3.89
CA ALA A 294 12.15 3.59 3.06
C ALA A 294 10.98 2.89 2.39
N PRO A 295 11.14 2.38 1.15
CA PRO A 295 10.11 1.57 0.52
C PRO A 295 9.89 0.24 1.24
N ILE A 296 8.68 -0.29 1.16
CA ILE A 296 8.32 -1.62 1.64
C ILE A 296 7.84 -2.51 0.48
N LEU A 297 8.03 -3.81 0.62
CA LEU A 297 7.75 -4.82 -0.41
C LEU A 297 6.87 -5.92 0.16
N LEU A 298 5.92 -6.37 -0.65
CA LEU A 298 5.08 -7.55 -0.42
C LEU A 298 5.16 -8.49 -1.63
N GLU A 299 5.41 -9.79 -1.40
CA GLU A 299 5.18 -10.86 -2.36
C GLU A 299 4.07 -11.77 -1.83
N ILE A 300 3.07 -12.05 -2.66
CA ILE A 300 1.87 -12.80 -2.27
C ILE A 300 1.34 -13.62 -3.46
N ASP A 301 0.90 -14.83 -3.19
CA ASP A 301 0.21 -15.68 -4.16
C ASP A 301 -1.27 -15.29 -4.24
N ILE A 302 -1.79 -15.00 -5.44
CA ILE A 302 -3.21 -14.68 -5.67
C ILE A 302 -3.77 -15.48 -6.83
#